data_7c4bf1cf563ff9486aecd68bb55d7c57
#
_entry.id   7c4bf1cf563ff9486aecd68bb55d7c57
#
_cell.length_a   1.000
_cell.length_b   1.000
_cell.length_c   1.000
_cell.angle_alpha   90.00
_cell.angle_beta   90.00
_cell.angle_gamma   90.00
#
_symmetry.space_group_name_H-M   'P 1'
#
loop_
_entity.id
_entity.type
_entity.pdbx_description
1 polymer ?
#
loop_
_entity_poly.entity_id
_entity_poly.type
_entity_poly.pdbx_seq_one_letter_code
_entity_poly.pdbx_strand_id
1 'polypeptide(L)'
;EAKINLDYGFDSVWLHSDEMLLYGCDNRDFQPNYDAITTLWRGLKDLGANFVGTTHMTFSAVAADPKLIKDISEINDMHKSGRWISTNLGIETVAPDMVKKHLGIKAKPFSADEWGWVVREGAQILNKNHWFPAATIIIGWPDETPDQVQYTIDMMRDFRAFNFRGLVAPLLYQDFSEKNSMHFGNLNEAQFTLFWKCWENNLRVINDIIPIILRNKTYGPPMKIFMYGLIKAGTWAIMRYLRGLCKDLFNGRMPEEIIDKYARSRSVTASTYIK
;
A
#
# COMPACT_ATOMS: atom_id res chain seq x y z
N GLU A 1 0.26 -5.44 -29.21
CA GLU A 1 1.30 -4.61 -28.56
C GLU A 1 2.32 -5.46 -27.79
N ALA A 2 1.92 -6.33 -26.83
CA ALA A 2 2.84 -7.14 -26.04
C ALA A 2 3.83 -7.94 -26.92
N LYS A 3 3.34 -8.63 -27.95
CA LYS A 3 4.20 -9.37 -28.89
C LYS A 3 5.23 -8.47 -29.57
N ILE A 4 4.83 -7.29 -30.03
CA ILE A 4 5.73 -6.31 -30.67
C ILE A 4 6.84 -5.91 -29.71
N ASN A 5 6.50 -5.57 -28.47
CA ASN A 5 7.48 -5.16 -27.45
C ASN A 5 8.47 -6.30 -27.14
N LEU A 6 7.98 -7.54 -27.03
CA LEU A 6 8.83 -8.71 -26.80
C LEU A 6 9.76 -8.98 -28.00
N ASP A 7 9.27 -8.82 -29.23
CA ASP A 7 10.07 -8.95 -30.47
C ASP A 7 11.17 -7.86 -30.54
N TYR A 8 10.97 -6.69 -29.90
CA TYR A 8 12.00 -5.65 -29.74
C TYR A 8 13.00 -5.90 -28.60
N GLY A 9 12.86 -7.01 -27.87
CA GLY A 9 13.81 -7.43 -26.83
C GLY A 9 13.44 -7.00 -25.42
N PHE A 10 12.24 -6.44 -25.18
CA PHE A 10 11.73 -6.32 -23.82
C PHE A 10 11.37 -7.71 -23.29
N ASP A 11 11.60 -7.94 -22.00
CA ASP A 11 11.36 -9.23 -21.36
C ASP A 11 10.17 -9.24 -20.40
N SER A 12 9.56 -8.09 -20.18
CA SER A 12 8.50 -7.91 -19.19
C SER A 12 7.33 -7.13 -19.76
N VAL A 13 6.12 -7.50 -19.36
CA VAL A 13 4.88 -6.82 -19.73
C VAL A 13 4.22 -6.24 -18.48
N TRP A 14 3.91 -4.95 -18.51
CA TRP A 14 3.16 -4.27 -17.47
C TRP A 14 1.78 -3.89 -17.99
N LEU A 15 0.74 -4.49 -17.38
CA LEU A 15 -0.64 -4.17 -17.68
C LEU A 15 -1.02 -2.88 -16.94
N HIS A 16 -1.45 -1.88 -17.70
CA HIS A 16 -1.89 -0.61 -17.14
C HIS A 16 -3.41 -0.50 -17.21
N SER A 17 -4.03 -0.38 -16.04
CA SER A 17 -5.47 -0.20 -15.86
C SER A 17 -5.71 0.43 -14.49
N ASP A 18 -6.82 1.11 -14.32
CA ASP A 18 -7.23 1.66 -13.01
C ASP A 18 -7.55 0.54 -12.00
N GLU A 19 -8.06 -0.62 -12.48
CA GLU A 19 -8.32 -1.81 -11.67
C GLU A 19 -8.16 -3.08 -12.52
N MET A 20 -6.99 -3.66 -12.49
CA MET A 20 -6.65 -4.80 -13.36
C MET A 20 -7.36 -6.10 -12.93
N LEU A 21 -7.64 -6.29 -11.65
CA LEU A 21 -8.31 -7.49 -11.15
C LEU A 21 -9.81 -7.52 -11.49
N LEU A 22 -10.34 -6.45 -12.07
CA LEU A 22 -11.69 -6.44 -12.63
C LEU A 22 -11.72 -6.58 -14.16
N TYR A 23 -10.58 -6.96 -14.78
CA TYR A 23 -10.55 -7.25 -16.21
C TYR A 23 -11.54 -8.37 -16.56
N GLY A 24 -12.42 -8.12 -17.54
CA GLY A 24 -13.46 -9.06 -17.95
C GLY A 24 -14.56 -9.27 -16.89
N CYS A 25 -14.63 -8.40 -15.87
CA CYS A 25 -15.74 -8.40 -14.92
C CYS A 25 -17.00 -7.85 -15.60
N ASP A 26 -18.03 -8.67 -15.68
CA ASP A 26 -19.33 -8.35 -16.28
C ASP A 26 -20.46 -8.20 -15.25
N ASN A 27 -20.15 -8.47 -13.97
CA ASN A 27 -21.12 -8.41 -12.89
C ASN A 27 -21.05 -7.06 -12.13
N ARG A 28 -22.20 -6.67 -11.53
CA ARG A 28 -22.31 -5.43 -10.75
C ARG A 28 -21.74 -5.53 -9.35
N ASP A 29 -21.28 -6.71 -8.95
CA ASP A 29 -20.79 -6.99 -7.60
C ASP A 29 -19.26 -6.84 -7.49
N PHE A 30 -18.60 -6.45 -8.60
CA PHE A 30 -17.17 -6.22 -8.66
C PHE A 30 -16.34 -7.45 -8.21
N GLN A 31 -16.82 -8.66 -8.56
CA GLN A 31 -16.06 -9.89 -8.35
C GLN A 31 -15.03 -10.06 -9.47
N PRO A 32 -13.78 -10.42 -9.16
CA PRO A 32 -12.77 -10.74 -10.16
C PRO A 32 -13.22 -11.85 -11.11
N ASN A 33 -12.95 -11.68 -12.39
CA ASN A 33 -13.14 -12.74 -13.38
C ASN A 33 -11.85 -13.59 -13.44
N TYR A 34 -11.78 -14.62 -12.59
CA TYR A 34 -10.63 -15.47 -12.45
C TYR A 34 -10.15 -16.06 -13.80
N ASP A 35 -11.07 -16.58 -14.62
CA ASP A 35 -10.71 -17.24 -15.89
C ASP A 35 -10.18 -16.23 -16.91
N ALA A 36 -10.81 -15.07 -17.04
CA ALA A 36 -10.36 -14.03 -17.96
C ALA A 36 -8.96 -13.53 -17.58
N ILE A 37 -8.73 -13.28 -16.30
CA ILE A 37 -7.45 -12.76 -15.79
C ILE A 37 -6.34 -13.81 -15.94
N THR A 38 -6.57 -15.05 -15.50
CA THR A 38 -5.53 -16.08 -15.59
C THR A 38 -5.23 -16.47 -17.04
N THR A 39 -6.23 -16.44 -17.92
CA THR A 39 -6.02 -16.63 -19.37
C THR A 39 -5.15 -15.52 -19.95
N LEU A 40 -5.40 -14.26 -19.58
CA LEU A 40 -4.57 -13.12 -20.02
C LEU A 40 -3.11 -13.29 -19.56
N TRP A 41 -2.90 -13.59 -18.28
CA TRP A 41 -1.53 -13.77 -17.74
C TRP A 41 -0.78 -14.91 -18.41
N ARG A 42 -1.42 -16.08 -18.57
CA ARG A 42 -0.81 -17.23 -19.24
C ARG A 42 -0.52 -16.94 -20.71
N GLY A 43 -1.49 -16.32 -21.43
CA GLY A 43 -1.27 -15.94 -22.83
C GLY A 43 -0.07 -15.00 -23.02
N LEU A 44 0.16 -14.05 -22.09
CA LEU A 44 1.34 -13.19 -22.14
C LEU A 44 2.65 -13.96 -21.84
N LYS A 45 2.60 -14.92 -20.93
CA LYS A 45 3.73 -15.84 -20.67
C LYS A 45 4.04 -16.71 -21.87
N ASP A 46 3.01 -17.24 -22.54
CA ASP A 46 3.15 -18.07 -23.74
C ASP A 46 3.72 -17.27 -24.92
N LEU A 47 3.51 -15.96 -24.99
CA LEU A 47 4.18 -15.06 -25.94
C LEU A 47 5.67 -14.83 -25.63
N GLY A 48 6.18 -15.33 -24.51
CA GLY A 48 7.59 -15.22 -24.14
C GLY A 48 7.90 -14.17 -23.05
N ALA A 49 6.90 -13.57 -22.41
CA ALA A 49 7.15 -12.63 -21.32
C ALA A 49 7.76 -13.37 -20.10
N ASN A 50 8.94 -12.93 -19.65
CA ASN A 50 9.55 -13.43 -18.42
C ASN A 50 8.79 -13.01 -17.16
N PHE A 51 8.11 -11.87 -17.23
CA PHE A 51 7.34 -11.31 -16.14
C PHE A 51 6.11 -10.57 -16.66
N VAL A 52 4.98 -10.73 -15.98
CA VAL A 52 3.74 -9.99 -16.25
C VAL A 52 3.28 -9.33 -14.95
N GLY A 53 3.33 -8.00 -14.92
CA GLY A 53 2.89 -7.19 -13.78
C GLY A 53 1.64 -6.38 -14.06
N THR A 54 1.14 -5.70 -13.03
CA THR A 54 0.05 -4.72 -13.14
C THR A 54 0.37 -3.46 -12.35
N THR A 55 -0.11 -2.33 -12.83
CA THR A 55 0.13 -1.04 -12.17
C THR A 55 -0.81 -0.76 -11.01
N HIS A 56 -2.09 -1.12 -11.13
CA HIS A 56 -3.10 -0.81 -10.13
C HIS A 56 -4.05 -1.98 -9.88
N MET A 57 -4.49 -2.10 -8.63
CA MET A 57 -5.52 -3.02 -8.18
C MET A 57 -6.12 -2.54 -6.86
N THR A 58 -7.23 -3.12 -6.41
CA THR A 58 -7.86 -2.79 -5.13
C THR A 58 -7.72 -3.90 -4.11
N PHE A 59 -7.70 -3.52 -2.82
CA PHE A 59 -7.72 -4.50 -1.72
C PHE A 59 -8.99 -5.35 -1.72
N SER A 60 -10.11 -4.79 -2.19
CA SER A 60 -11.37 -5.53 -2.28
C SER A 60 -11.29 -6.67 -3.29
N ALA A 61 -10.73 -6.45 -4.48
CA ALA A 61 -10.55 -7.51 -5.46
C ALA A 61 -9.55 -8.58 -4.97
N VAL A 62 -8.47 -8.17 -4.28
CA VAL A 62 -7.51 -9.09 -3.65
C VAL A 62 -8.18 -9.97 -2.59
N ALA A 63 -9.00 -9.38 -1.71
CA ALA A 63 -9.69 -10.10 -0.66
C ALA A 63 -10.83 -10.98 -1.19
N ALA A 64 -11.46 -10.59 -2.30
CA ALA A 64 -12.54 -11.34 -2.94
C ALA A 64 -12.06 -12.64 -3.59
N ASP A 65 -10.84 -12.66 -4.15
CA ASP A 65 -10.27 -13.85 -4.75
C ASP A 65 -8.78 -14.06 -4.37
N PRO A 66 -8.51 -14.59 -3.18
CA PRO A 66 -7.15 -14.92 -2.75
C PRO A 66 -6.44 -15.94 -3.65
N LYS A 67 -7.21 -16.85 -4.29
CA LYS A 67 -6.69 -17.85 -5.19
C LYS A 67 -6.12 -17.21 -6.45
N LEU A 68 -6.79 -16.20 -7.00
CA LEU A 68 -6.31 -15.45 -8.15
C LEU A 68 -4.94 -14.84 -7.88
N ILE A 69 -4.74 -14.20 -6.73
CA ILE A 69 -3.47 -13.59 -6.33
C ILE A 69 -2.36 -14.63 -6.25
N LYS A 70 -2.65 -15.78 -5.65
CA LYS A 70 -1.72 -16.90 -5.57
C LYS A 70 -1.33 -17.39 -6.97
N ASP A 71 -2.30 -17.62 -7.84
CA ASP A 71 -2.07 -18.20 -9.16
C ASP A 71 -1.31 -17.21 -10.09
N ILE A 72 -1.57 -15.90 -10.01
CA ILE A 72 -0.76 -14.88 -10.70
C ILE A 72 0.71 -14.96 -10.25
N SER A 73 0.95 -15.12 -8.95
CA SER A 73 2.31 -15.25 -8.41
C SER A 73 3.00 -16.54 -8.88
N GLU A 74 2.26 -17.65 -8.97
CA GLU A 74 2.76 -18.92 -9.50
C GLU A 74 3.06 -18.85 -10.99
N ILE A 75 2.19 -18.22 -11.80
CA ILE A 75 2.40 -17.99 -13.24
C ILE A 75 3.69 -17.19 -13.48
N ASN A 76 4.03 -16.27 -12.58
CA ASN A 76 5.26 -15.47 -12.63
C ASN A 76 6.47 -16.12 -11.93
N ASP A 77 6.36 -17.33 -11.39
CA ASP A 77 7.40 -18.03 -10.63
C ASP A 77 7.97 -17.21 -9.44
N MET A 78 7.15 -16.40 -8.77
CA MET A 78 7.62 -15.46 -7.74
C MET A 78 8.28 -16.17 -6.57
N HIS A 79 7.69 -17.26 -6.08
CA HIS A 79 8.24 -18.03 -4.96
C HIS A 79 9.58 -18.69 -5.31
N LYS A 80 9.71 -19.24 -6.52
CA LYS A 80 10.94 -19.91 -6.98
C LYS A 80 12.05 -18.92 -7.28
N SER A 81 11.70 -17.80 -7.91
CA SER A 81 12.67 -16.76 -8.28
C SER A 81 13.08 -15.86 -7.13
N GLY A 82 12.33 -15.83 -6.03
CA GLY A 82 12.49 -14.89 -4.93
C GLY A 82 12.19 -13.42 -5.31
N ARG A 83 11.55 -13.19 -6.46
CA ARG A 83 11.13 -11.86 -6.91
C ARG A 83 9.81 -11.46 -6.28
N TRP A 84 9.48 -10.19 -6.38
CA TRP A 84 8.26 -9.59 -5.86
C TRP A 84 7.54 -8.81 -6.95
N ILE A 85 6.20 -8.88 -6.96
CA ILE A 85 5.37 -8.09 -7.86
C ILE A 85 5.02 -6.78 -7.15
N SER A 86 5.36 -5.65 -7.74
CA SER A 86 4.93 -4.34 -7.24
C SER A 86 3.63 -3.91 -7.91
N THR A 87 2.78 -3.20 -7.16
CA THR A 87 1.52 -2.64 -7.65
C THR A 87 1.06 -1.49 -6.76
N ASN A 88 0.21 -0.61 -7.26
CA ASN A 88 -0.38 0.47 -6.48
C ASN A 88 -1.78 0.08 -5.98
N LEU A 89 -2.07 0.39 -4.73
CA LEU A 89 -3.39 0.19 -4.11
C LEU A 89 -3.77 1.39 -3.27
N GLY A 90 -5.02 1.83 -3.38
CA GLY A 90 -5.53 2.89 -2.51
C GLY A 90 -6.20 2.30 -1.26
N ILE A 91 -5.72 2.70 -0.08
CA ILE A 91 -6.42 2.49 1.20
C ILE A 91 -7.32 3.69 1.48
N GLU A 92 -6.78 4.84 1.33
CA GLU A 92 -7.26 6.19 1.54
C GLU A 92 -7.64 6.46 3.01
N THR A 93 -8.56 5.71 3.57
CA THR A 93 -8.95 5.68 4.98
C THR A 93 -9.62 4.33 5.29
N VAL A 94 -9.64 3.92 6.56
CA VAL A 94 -10.41 2.75 6.99
C VAL A 94 -11.50 3.09 8.01
N ALA A 95 -11.78 4.37 8.22
CA ALA A 95 -12.93 4.81 9.03
C ALA A 95 -14.24 4.54 8.27
N PRO A 96 -15.16 3.70 8.79
CA PRO A 96 -16.35 3.26 8.04
C PRO A 96 -17.20 4.40 7.49
N ASP A 97 -17.44 5.44 8.28
CA ASP A 97 -18.22 6.59 7.84
C ASP A 97 -17.56 7.38 6.72
N MET A 98 -16.24 7.51 6.77
CA MET A 98 -15.46 8.16 5.71
C MET A 98 -15.47 7.32 4.43
N VAL A 99 -15.37 5.99 4.56
CA VAL A 99 -15.50 5.07 3.43
C VAL A 99 -16.87 5.18 2.78
N LYS A 100 -17.96 5.18 3.57
CA LYS A 100 -19.34 5.38 3.07
C LYS A 100 -19.47 6.72 2.33
N LYS A 101 -18.90 7.78 2.87
CA LYS A 101 -19.04 9.14 2.35
C LYS A 101 -18.21 9.39 1.09
N HIS A 102 -16.97 8.91 1.05
CA HIS A 102 -15.99 9.33 0.03
C HIS A 102 -15.51 8.23 -0.91
N LEU A 103 -15.58 6.97 -0.50
CA LEU A 103 -15.01 5.86 -1.28
C LEU A 103 -16.04 4.99 -2.00
N GLY A 104 -17.34 5.19 -1.72
CA GLY A 104 -18.46 4.62 -2.46
C GLY A 104 -18.32 3.15 -2.84
N ILE A 105 -18.01 2.89 -4.11
CA ILE A 105 -17.90 1.54 -4.68
C ILE A 105 -16.57 0.84 -4.35
N LYS A 106 -15.56 1.53 -3.83
CA LYS A 106 -14.20 0.97 -3.67
C LYS A 106 -14.16 -0.27 -2.76
N ALA A 107 -15.06 -0.34 -1.78
CA ALA A 107 -15.16 -1.51 -0.90
C ALA A 107 -15.83 -2.73 -1.56
N LYS A 108 -16.57 -2.55 -2.67
CA LYS A 108 -17.28 -3.65 -3.34
C LYS A 108 -16.33 -4.80 -3.71
N PRO A 109 -16.74 -6.06 -3.53
CA PRO A 109 -18.09 -6.56 -3.18
C PRO A 109 -18.47 -6.46 -1.69
N PHE A 110 -17.56 -6.01 -0.84
CA PHE A 110 -17.78 -5.84 0.60
C PHE A 110 -18.51 -4.54 0.93
N SER A 111 -18.95 -4.40 2.16
CA SER A 111 -19.51 -3.15 2.70
C SER A 111 -18.41 -2.19 3.14
N ALA A 112 -18.77 -0.93 3.32
CA ALA A 112 -17.87 0.09 3.87
C ALA A 112 -17.44 -0.23 5.34
N ASP A 113 -18.31 -0.91 6.10
CA ASP A 113 -18.01 -1.32 7.47
C ASP A 113 -16.95 -2.43 7.53
N GLU A 114 -16.85 -3.24 6.47
CA GLU A 114 -15.84 -4.30 6.34
C GLU A 114 -14.50 -3.80 5.77
N TRP A 115 -14.44 -2.56 5.27
CA TRP A 115 -13.25 -2.09 4.54
C TRP A 115 -11.94 -2.20 5.32
N GLY A 116 -11.96 -1.92 6.63
CA GLY A 116 -10.78 -2.09 7.47
C GLY A 116 -10.28 -3.54 7.53
N TRP A 117 -11.19 -4.51 7.59
CA TRP A 117 -10.88 -5.93 7.50
C TRP A 117 -10.37 -6.30 6.10
N VAL A 118 -11.03 -5.81 5.04
CA VAL A 118 -10.65 -6.05 3.64
C VAL A 118 -9.22 -5.61 3.38
N VAL A 119 -8.84 -4.41 3.82
CA VAL A 119 -7.47 -3.89 3.68
C VAL A 119 -6.46 -4.77 4.42
N ARG A 120 -6.78 -5.16 5.65
CA ARG A 120 -5.91 -6.01 6.47
C ARG A 120 -5.73 -7.40 5.86
N GLU A 121 -6.82 -8.05 5.46
CA GLU A 121 -6.80 -9.37 4.85
C GLU A 121 -6.08 -9.34 3.50
N GLY A 122 -6.43 -8.39 2.64
CA GLY A 122 -5.77 -8.20 1.36
C GLY A 122 -4.25 -7.97 1.50
N ALA A 123 -3.83 -7.20 2.50
CA ALA A 123 -2.41 -6.98 2.77
C ALA A 123 -1.68 -8.28 3.18
N GLN A 124 -2.34 -9.16 3.97
CA GLN A 124 -1.78 -10.46 4.35
C GLN A 124 -1.70 -11.42 3.15
N ILE A 125 -2.74 -11.43 2.29
CA ILE A 125 -2.76 -12.22 1.06
C ILE A 125 -1.60 -11.79 0.15
N LEU A 126 -1.40 -10.49 -0.04
CA LEU A 126 -0.31 -9.94 -0.85
C LEU A 126 1.08 -10.31 -0.28
N ASN A 127 1.27 -10.14 1.03
CA ASN A 127 2.51 -10.53 1.70
C ASN A 127 2.85 -12.01 1.47
N LYS A 128 1.87 -12.89 1.63
CA LYS A 128 2.02 -14.35 1.49
C LYS A 128 2.39 -14.76 0.06
N ASN A 129 1.93 -14.00 -0.92
CA ASN A 129 2.09 -14.32 -2.34
C ASN A 129 3.16 -13.49 -3.05
N HIS A 130 4.15 -12.95 -2.34
CA HIS A 130 5.26 -12.20 -2.90
C HIS A 130 4.85 -10.94 -3.68
N TRP A 131 3.87 -10.21 -3.15
CA TRP A 131 3.54 -8.88 -3.65
C TRP A 131 4.12 -7.79 -2.76
N PHE A 132 4.59 -6.73 -3.37
CA PHE A 132 5.17 -5.55 -2.73
C PHE A 132 4.34 -4.31 -3.12
N PRO A 133 3.21 -4.08 -2.46
CA PRO A 133 2.34 -2.97 -2.80
C PRO A 133 2.92 -1.61 -2.40
N ALA A 134 2.61 -0.58 -3.20
CA ALA A 134 2.68 0.80 -2.82
C ALA A 134 1.24 1.27 -2.52
N ALA A 135 0.89 1.32 -1.25
CA ALA A 135 -0.44 1.71 -0.82
C ALA A 135 -0.51 3.22 -0.56
N THR A 136 -1.67 3.86 -0.83
CA THR A 136 -1.89 5.27 -0.52
C THR A 136 -2.86 5.45 0.64
N ILE A 137 -2.64 6.46 1.45
CA ILE A 137 -3.55 6.93 2.50
C ILE A 137 -3.74 8.44 2.29
N ILE A 138 -4.97 8.91 2.37
CA ILE A 138 -5.28 10.35 2.29
C ILE A 138 -5.50 10.87 3.72
N ILE A 139 -4.78 11.93 4.06
CA ILE A 139 -4.81 12.58 5.37
C ILE A 139 -5.44 13.95 5.24
N GLY A 140 -6.35 14.27 6.15
CA GLY A 140 -6.97 15.59 6.22
C GLY A 140 -8.16 15.74 5.30
N TRP A 141 -8.97 14.70 5.17
CA TRP A 141 -10.27 14.82 4.53
C TRP A 141 -11.09 15.94 5.17
N PRO A 142 -11.91 16.67 4.40
CA PRO A 142 -12.90 17.57 4.98
C PRO A 142 -13.79 16.82 5.99
N ASP A 143 -14.03 17.40 7.13
CA ASP A 143 -14.83 16.85 8.23
C ASP A 143 -14.26 15.58 8.91
N GLU A 144 -13.02 15.19 8.63
CA GLU A 144 -12.37 14.06 9.29
C GLU A 144 -12.07 14.38 10.75
N THR A 145 -12.60 13.59 11.65
CA THR A 145 -12.37 13.75 13.10
C THR A 145 -11.14 12.97 13.57
N PRO A 146 -10.49 13.35 14.69
CA PRO A 146 -9.39 12.59 15.27
C PRO A 146 -9.75 11.12 15.56
N ASP A 147 -11.00 10.84 15.91
CA ASP A 147 -11.50 9.48 16.16
C ASP A 147 -11.56 8.65 14.88
N GLN A 148 -11.89 9.26 13.75
CA GLN A 148 -11.88 8.60 12.43
C GLN A 148 -10.44 8.34 11.97
N VAL A 149 -9.51 9.27 12.18
CA VAL A 149 -8.09 9.05 11.92
C VAL A 149 -7.53 7.87 12.73
N GLN A 150 -8.02 7.69 13.98
CA GLN A 150 -7.58 6.59 14.84
C GLN A 150 -7.80 5.20 14.23
N TYR A 151 -8.87 4.99 13.44
CA TYR A 151 -9.08 3.71 12.75
C TYR A 151 -7.90 3.37 11.83
N THR A 152 -7.40 4.37 11.08
CA THR A 152 -6.29 4.17 10.16
C THR A 152 -4.95 4.05 10.90
N ILE A 153 -4.76 4.73 12.04
CA ILE A 153 -3.60 4.52 12.92
C ILE A 153 -3.59 3.08 13.46
N ASP A 154 -4.74 2.56 13.86
CA ASP A 154 -4.86 1.19 14.37
C ASP A 154 -4.53 0.15 13.28
N MET A 155 -4.98 0.39 12.05
CA MET A 155 -4.58 -0.43 10.90
C MET A 155 -3.06 -0.41 10.66
N MET A 156 -2.40 0.75 10.79
CA MET A 156 -0.93 0.82 10.68
C MET A 156 -0.21 0.01 11.77
N ARG A 157 -0.82 -0.12 12.96
CA ARG A 157 -0.34 -1.04 14.00
C ARG A 157 -0.46 -2.50 13.60
N ASP A 158 -1.59 -2.88 12.99
CA ASP A 158 -1.79 -4.23 12.47
C ASP A 158 -0.76 -4.54 11.38
N PHE A 159 -0.50 -3.61 10.46
CA PHE A 159 0.55 -3.73 9.45
C PHE A 159 1.92 -4.02 10.05
N ARG A 160 2.25 -3.36 11.15
CA ARG A 160 3.48 -3.66 11.88
C ARG A 160 3.46 -5.04 12.53
N ALA A 161 2.34 -5.45 13.13
CA ALA A 161 2.20 -6.72 13.85
C ALA A 161 2.40 -7.95 12.94
N PHE A 162 1.88 -7.93 11.71
CA PHE A 162 2.10 -9.03 10.75
C PHE A 162 3.22 -8.76 9.73
N ASN A 163 4.05 -7.72 9.97
CA ASN A 163 5.18 -7.37 9.11
C ASN A 163 4.79 -7.12 7.64
N PHE A 164 3.87 -6.18 7.42
CA PHE A 164 3.45 -5.79 6.07
C PHE A 164 4.65 -5.33 5.23
N ARG A 165 4.86 -5.97 4.09
CA ARG A 165 5.96 -5.72 3.16
C ARG A 165 5.53 -4.86 1.98
N GLY A 166 5.04 -3.67 2.28
CA GLY A 166 4.64 -2.68 1.29
C GLY A 166 4.92 -1.27 1.79
N LEU A 167 5.04 -0.34 0.87
CA LEU A 167 5.13 1.08 1.21
C LEU A 167 3.72 1.63 1.45
N VAL A 168 3.62 2.63 2.32
CA VAL A 168 2.39 3.37 2.58
C VAL A 168 2.67 4.84 2.37
N ALA A 169 2.19 5.40 1.26
CA ALA A 169 2.37 6.80 0.92
C ALA A 169 1.28 7.67 1.56
N PRO A 170 1.60 8.51 2.56
CA PRO A 170 0.66 9.46 3.12
C PRO A 170 0.52 10.65 2.17
N LEU A 171 -0.64 10.81 1.58
CA LEU A 171 -1.01 11.92 0.71
C LEU A 171 -1.87 12.91 1.51
N LEU A 172 -1.61 14.20 1.34
CA LEU A 172 -2.51 15.22 1.90
C LEU A 172 -3.71 15.39 0.98
N TYR A 173 -4.90 15.52 1.57
CA TYR A 173 -6.12 15.77 0.81
C TYR A 173 -5.97 17.04 -0.04
N GLN A 174 -6.30 16.92 -1.33
CA GLN A 174 -6.33 18.05 -2.27
C GLN A 174 -7.73 18.22 -2.81
N ASP A 175 -8.25 19.44 -2.71
CA ASP A 175 -9.52 19.84 -3.31
C ASP A 175 -9.24 20.52 -4.67
N PHE A 176 -9.99 20.16 -5.69
CA PHE A 176 -9.87 20.80 -7.01
C PHE A 176 -10.14 22.32 -6.98
N SER A 177 -10.92 22.78 -5.99
CA SER A 177 -11.17 24.21 -5.77
C SER A 177 -10.09 24.92 -4.94
N GLU A 178 -9.10 24.19 -4.44
CA GLU A 178 -8.02 24.60 -3.52
C GLU A 178 -8.51 25.12 -2.14
N LYS A 179 -9.80 25.38 -1.97
CA LYS A 179 -10.35 26.02 -0.76
C LYS A 179 -10.25 25.15 0.49
N ASN A 180 -10.34 23.82 0.32
CA ASN A 180 -10.33 22.84 1.41
C ASN A 180 -9.11 21.93 1.38
N SER A 181 -8.08 22.28 0.58
CA SER A 181 -6.86 21.47 0.50
C SER A 181 -6.12 21.47 1.83
N MET A 182 -5.67 20.30 2.24
CA MET A 182 -4.85 20.13 3.44
C MET A 182 -3.39 20.52 3.17
N HIS A 183 -2.80 21.24 4.10
CA HIS A 183 -1.38 21.60 4.09
C HIS A 183 -0.68 21.05 5.33
N PHE A 184 0.63 20.80 5.23
CA PHE A 184 1.42 20.28 6.35
C PHE A 184 1.29 21.15 7.62
N GLY A 185 1.21 22.47 7.46
CA GLY A 185 1.05 23.41 8.57
C GLY A 185 -0.27 23.30 9.34
N ASN A 186 -1.25 22.58 8.81
CA ASN A 186 -2.60 22.45 9.39
C ASN A 186 -2.88 21.06 9.98
N LEU A 187 -1.89 20.16 9.99
CA LEU A 187 -2.08 18.81 10.56
C LEU A 187 -2.35 18.89 12.06
N ASN A 188 -3.43 18.26 12.50
CA ASN A 188 -3.66 18.03 13.94
C ASN A 188 -2.82 16.85 14.45
N GLU A 189 -2.84 16.63 15.78
CA GLU A 189 -2.02 15.58 16.42
C GLU A 189 -2.32 14.17 15.88
N ALA A 190 -3.59 13.82 15.61
CA ALA A 190 -3.97 12.52 15.08
C ALA A 190 -3.46 12.35 13.65
N GLN A 191 -3.66 13.34 12.80
CA GLN A 191 -3.20 13.35 11.40
C GLN A 191 -1.67 13.29 11.31
N PHE A 192 -0.96 14.06 12.14
CA PHE A 192 0.50 13.95 12.25
C PHE A 192 0.95 12.56 12.70
N THR A 193 0.27 11.97 13.68
CA THR A 193 0.55 10.61 14.14
C THR A 193 0.38 9.60 13.02
N LEU A 194 -0.69 9.68 12.23
CA LEU A 194 -0.90 8.82 11.07
C LEU A 194 0.22 9.01 10.03
N PHE A 195 0.56 10.26 9.71
CA PHE A 195 1.67 10.59 8.81
C PHE A 195 2.99 9.98 9.28
N TRP A 196 3.30 10.12 10.56
CA TRP A 196 4.48 9.51 11.19
C TRP A 196 4.47 7.98 11.08
N LYS A 197 3.33 7.33 11.37
CA LYS A 197 3.21 5.86 11.31
C LYS A 197 3.39 5.31 9.90
N CYS A 198 2.96 6.02 8.87
CA CYS A 198 3.24 5.67 7.47
C CYS A 198 4.76 5.70 7.19
N TRP A 199 5.45 6.76 7.60
CA TRP A 199 6.90 6.85 7.43
C TRP A 199 7.66 5.84 8.28
N GLU A 200 7.23 5.56 9.51
CA GLU A 200 7.82 4.51 10.36
C GLU A 200 7.74 3.14 9.66
N ASN A 201 6.59 2.80 9.05
CA ASN A 201 6.45 1.61 8.21
C ASN A 201 7.41 1.62 7.02
N ASN A 202 7.43 2.71 6.26
CA ASN A 202 8.24 2.81 5.05
C ASN A 202 9.74 2.67 5.33
N LEU A 203 10.22 3.32 6.38
CA LEU A 203 11.62 3.23 6.77
C LEU A 203 12.00 1.83 7.28
N ARG A 204 11.08 1.14 7.96
CA ARG A 204 11.26 -0.27 8.33
C ARG A 204 11.39 -1.14 7.08
N VAL A 205 10.43 -1.03 6.15
CA VAL A 205 10.41 -1.81 4.91
C VAL A 205 11.65 -1.53 4.05
N ILE A 206 12.07 -0.28 3.91
CA ILE A 206 13.30 0.10 3.21
C ILE A 206 14.53 -0.57 3.85
N ASN A 207 14.62 -0.60 5.17
CA ASN A 207 15.72 -1.30 5.85
C ASN A 207 15.67 -2.83 5.60
N ASP A 208 14.49 -3.44 5.53
CA ASP A 208 14.33 -4.87 5.23
C ASP A 208 14.73 -5.21 3.78
N ILE A 209 14.62 -4.27 2.85
CA ILE A 209 15.03 -4.44 1.45
C ILE A 209 16.55 -4.30 1.26
N ILE A 210 17.25 -3.58 2.12
CA ILE A 210 18.72 -3.36 2.01
C ILE A 210 19.47 -4.67 1.78
N PRO A 211 19.27 -5.76 2.55
CA PRO A 211 19.98 -7.02 2.32
C PRO A 211 19.73 -7.62 0.93
N ILE A 212 18.54 -7.42 0.38
CA ILE A 212 18.18 -7.89 -0.97
C ILE A 212 18.99 -7.13 -2.03
N ILE A 213 19.05 -5.80 -1.90
CA ILE A 213 19.84 -4.93 -2.79
C ILE A 213 21.33 -5.30 -2.71
N LEU A 214 21.86 -5.52 -1.50
CA LEU A 214 23.26 -5.86 -1.30
C LEU A 214 23.64 -7.24 -1.83
N ARG A 215 22.68 -8.19 -1.91
CA ARG A 215 22.90 -9.53 -2.51
C ARG A 215 22.80 -9.51 -4.02
N ASN A 216 22.26 -8.47 -4.63
CA ASN A 216 22.13 -8.39 -6.09
C ASN A 216 23.52 -8.41 -6.75
N LYS A 217 23.73 -9.37 -7.67
CA LYS A 217 25.02 -9.58 -8.37
C LYS A 217 25.27 -8.52 -9.46
N THR A 218 24.26 -7.80 -9.90
CA THR A 218 24.37 -6.76 -10.92
C THR A 218 25.22 -5.58 -10.45
N TYR A 219 25.26 -5.33 -9.14
CA TYR A 219 26.00 -4.21 -8.57
C TYR A 219 27.33 -4.64 -7.97
N GLY A 220 28.41 -3.99 -8.39
CA GLY A 220 29.74 -4.16 -7.79
C GLY A 220 29.84 -3.59 -6.36
N PRO A 221 30.89 -3.98 -5.58
CA PRO A 221 31.04 -3.54 -4.19
C PRO A 221 30.96 -2.03 -3.97
N PRO A 222 31.59 -1.16 -4.80
CA PRO A 222 31.50 0.28 -4.60
C PRO A 222 30.07 0.80 -4.70
N MET A 223 29.30 0.32 -5.67
CA MET A 223 27.90 0.71 -5.87
C MET A 223 27.04 0.28 -4.68
N LYS A 224 27.25 -0.91 -4.14
CA LYS A 224 26.53 -1.40 -2.96
C LYS A 224 26.79 -0.54 -1.74
N ILE A 225 28.04 -0.16 -1.49
CA ILE A 225 28.42 0.73 -0.39
C ILE A 225 27.76 2.09 -0.57
N PHE A 226 27.83 2.65 -1.78
CA PHE A 226 27.18 3.93 -2.11
C PHE A 226 25.65 3.88 -1.87
N MET A 227 24.97 2.86 -2.39
CA MET A 227 23.52 2.70 -2.20
C MET A 227 23.15 2.53 -0.72
N TYR A 228 23.92 1.74 0.03
CA TYR A 228 23.72 1.59 1.48
C TYR A 228 23.85 2.94 2.20
N GLY A 229 24.91 3.68 1.92
CA GLY A 229 25.14 5.01 2.49
C GLY A 229 24.01 6.00 2.15
N LEU A 230 23.58 6.01 0.89
CA LEU A 230 22.50 6.87 0.42
C LEU A 230 21.17 6.55 1.14
N ILE A 231 20.83 5.27 1.27
CA ILE A 231 19.61 4.84 1.98
C ILE A 231 19.67 5.25 3.46
N LYS A 232 20.80 5.04 4.14
CA LYS A 232 20.95 5.42 5.55
C LYS A 232 20.91 6.94 5.75
N ALA A 233 21.57 7.71 4.89
CA ALA A 233 21.53 9.16 4.92
C ALA A 233 20.09 9.69 4.64
N GLY A 234 19.39 9.12 3.67
CA GLY A 234 18.01 9.45 3.37
C GLY A 234 17.07 9.13 4.54
N THR A 235 17.21 7.97 5.15
CA THR A 235 16.44 7.58 6.36
C THR A 235 16.66 8.60 7.49
N TRP A 236 17.91 8.95 7.77
CA TRP A 236 18.23 9.95 8.79
C TRP A 236 17.65 11.33 8.46
N ALA A 237 17.78 11.78 7.21
CA ALA A 237 17.26 13.07 6.77
C ALA A 237 15.72 13.15 6.91
N ILE A 238 15.01 12.10 6.52
CA ILE A 238 13.56 12.00 6.67
C ILE A 238 13.16 12.08 8.16
N MET A 239 13.79 11.29 9.02
CA MET A 239 13.48 11.32 10.46
C MET A 239 13.80 12.68 11.09
N ARG A 240 14.88 13.32 10.68
CA ARG A 240 15.20 14.69 11.13
C ARG A 240 14.16 15.70 10.68
N TYR A 241 13.73 15.62 9.42
CA TYR A 241 12.67 16.48 8.88
C TYR A 241 11.36 16.30 9.64
N LEU A 242 10.92 15.06 9.85
CA LEU A 242 9.68 14.75 10.58
C LEU A 242 9.71 15.26 12.04
N ARG A 243 10.86 15.18 12.72
CA ARG A 243 11.04 15.74 14.06
C ARG A 243 10.99 17.28 14.06
N GLY A 244 11.57 17.91 13.04
CA GLY A 244 11.47 19.36 12.83
C GLY A 244 10.03 19.79 12.62
N LEU A 245 9.33 19.15 11.70
CA LEU A 245 7.92 19.39 11.42
C LEU A 245 7.04 19.26 12.68
N CYS A 246 7.27 18.24 13.50
CA CYS A 246 6.55 18.07 14.75
C CYS A 246 6.74 19.27 15.71
N LYS A 247 7.98 19.71 15.88
CA LYS A 247 8.29 20.87 16.74
C LYS A 247 7.62 22.15 16.26
N ASP A 248 7.63 22.37 14.94
CA ASP A 248 7.02 23.55 14.33
C ASP A 248 5.50 23.54 14.48
N LEU A 249 4.86 22.39 14.27
CA LEU A 249 3.41 22.23 14.39
C LEU A 249 2.89 22.30 15.83
N PHE A 250 3.65 21.79 16.79
CA PHE A 250 3.16 21.55 18.16
C PHE A 250 3.98 22.26 19.24
N ASN A 251 4.43 23.49 18.97
CA ASN A 251 5.08 24.37 19.94
C ASN A 251 6.31 23.72 20.64
N GLY A 252 7.17 23.09 19.87
CA GLY A 252 8.41 22.49 20.35
C GLY A 252 8.27 21.09 20.95
N ARG A 253 7.05 20.52 20.99
CA ARG A 253 6.84 19.14 21.49
C ARG A 253 7.56 18.10 20.62
N MET A 254 7.97 17.02 21.28
CA MET A 254 8.62 15.90 20.60
C MET A 254 7.58 14.92 20.02
N PRO A 255 7.91 14.19 18.91
CA PRO A 255 6.98 13.24 18.31
C PRO A 255 6.45 12.20 19.30
N GLU A 256 7.29 11.73 20.21
CA GLU A 256 6.94 10.71 21.19
C GLU A 256 5.79 11.17 22.10
N GLU A 257 5.75 12.45 22.49
CA GLU A 257 4.69 13.03 23.32
C GLU A 257 3.32 13.09 22.60
N ILE A 258 3.35 13.24 21.28
CA ILE A 258 2.14 13.29 20.46
C ILE A 258 1.66 11.86 20.15
N ILE A 259 2.56 11.01 19.68
CA ILE A 259 2.27 9.66 19.18
C ILE A 259 1.76 8.75 20.30
N ASP A 260 2.30 8.88 21.51
CA ASP A 260 1.92 8.05 22.66
C ASP A 260 0.46 8.23 23.09
N LYS A 261 -0.16 9.39 22.81
CA LYS A 261 -1.60 9.57 23.00
C LYS A 261 -2.45 8.62 22.16
N TYR A 262 -1.98 8.33 20.94
CA TYR A 262 -2.66 7.47 19.94
C TYR A 262 -2.13 6.04 19.95
N ALA A 263 -1.09 5.76 20.76
CA ALA A 263 -0.53 4.42 20.91
C ALA A 263 -1.45 3.49 21.73
N ARG A 264 -2.28 4.03 22.60
CA ARG A 264 -3.24 3.26 23.39
C ARG A 264 -4.42 2.91 22.49
N SER A 265 -4.49 1.65 22.08
CA SER A 265 -5.66 1.09 21.41
C SER A 265 -6.90 1.40 22.21
N ARG A 266 -7.93 2.00 21.59
CA ARG A 266 -9.29 1.63 21.99
C ARG A 266 -9.30 0.10 21.87
N SER A 267 -9.65 -0.61 22.92
CA SER A 267 -9.85 -2.06 22.88
C SER A 267 -11.04 -2.36 21.95
N VAL A 268 -10.80 -2.24 20.65
CA VAL A 268 -11.63 -2.84 19.62
C VAL A 268 -11.25 -4.30 19.68
N THR A 269 -11.95 -5.02 20.53
CA THR A 269 -11.87 -6.48 20.57
C THR A 269 -12.06 -6.98 19.14
N ALA A 270 -11.26 -7.97 18.75
CA ALA A 270 -11.34 -8.66 17.44
C ALA A 270 -12.76 -9.17 17.11
N SER A 271 -13.70 -9.13 18.06
CA SER A 271 -15.11 -9.49 17.92
C SER A 271 -15.94 -8.47 17.10
N THR A 272 -15.44 -7.28 16.81
CA THR A 272 -16.21 -6.27 16.03
C THR A 272 -16.11 -6.49 14.52
N TYR A 273 -15.20 -7.35 14.07
CA TYR A 273 -14.99 -7.66 12.65
C TYR A 273 -15.41 -9.08 12.24
N ILE A 274 -16.02 -9.84 13.14
CA ILE A 274 -16.54 -11.18 12.83
C ILE A 274 -18.06 -11.14 13.10
N LYS A 275 -18.82 -10.95 12.06
CA LYS A 275 -20.17 -11.48 11.92
C LYS A 275 -20.29 -12.22 10.61
#